data_d052adf5ce783d6e8f24fb5097814448
#
_entry.id   d052adf5ce783d6e8f24fb5097814448
#
_cell.length_a   1.000
_cell.length_b   1.000
_cell.length_c   1.000
_cell.angle_alpha   90.00
_cell.angle_beta   90.00
_cell.angle_gamma   90.00
#
_symmetry.space_group_name_H-M   'P 1'
#
loop_
_entity.id
_entity.type
_entity.pdbx_description
1 polymer ?
#
loop_
_entity_poly.entity_id
_entity_poly.type
_entity_poly.pdbx_seq_one_letter_code
_entity_poly.pdbx_strand_id
1 'polypeptide(L)'
;MKEMGTFDYLIGAATVFPWAVVIWKAYKPKKGWQEVIGILFALVFGWLATDLILRLHPILWPETDFSPKKKVSLLTQTAHLAFIQAGITEETFKIFFIMVLSFVLGYDRKTKEFSPSVVLFGGFVAMGFSFIENTHYIFRETEEKKLNLFIARTIHSSNIHLLINLCFSMFLLKSNLKQDLSAKRLIVIFGFVLAVLQHGVVDFLLIPGATIGLWISTAMFVGIWVWVVTDWRIYVIEKKANRT
;
A
#
# COMPACT_ATOMS: atom_id res chain seq x y z
N MET A 1 27.34 1.23 14.57
CA MET A 1 26.00 0.80 14.15
C MET A 1 26.16 -0.45 13.29
N LYS A 2 25.35 -1.49 13.49
CA LYS A 2 25.33 -2.67 12.61
C LYS A 2 24.79 -2.21 11.26
N GLU A 3 25.44 -2.57 10.15
CA GLU A 3 24.95 -2.29 8.80
C GLU A 3 24.07 -3.42 8.31
N MET A 4 23.03 -3.09 7.52
CA MET A 4 22.19 -4.09 6.90
C MET A 4 22.99 -4.86 5.86
N GLY A 5 22.99 -6.19 5.97
CA GLY A 5 23.66 -7.09 5.05
C GLY A 5 22.72 -7.62 3.95
N THR A 6 23.29 -8.28 2.95
CA THR A 6 22.54 -8.94 1.86
C THR A 6 21.45 -9.87 2.39
N PHE A 7 21.72 -10.56 3.49
CA PHE A 7 20.77 -11.50 4.10
C PHE A 7 19.49 -10.81 4.61
N ASP A 8 19.61 -9.58 5.18
CA ASP A 8 18.46 -8.83 5.66
C ASP A 8 17.53 -8.44 4.50
N TYR A 9 18.10 -8.06 3.35
CA TYR A 9 17.34 -7.78 2.13
C TYR A 9 16.68 -9.03 1.55
N LEU A 10 17.32 -10.19 1.60
CA LEU A 10 16.71 -11.45 1.17
C LEU A 10 15.50 -11.83 2.02
N ILE A 11 15.59 -11.65 3.34
CA ILE A 11 14.45 -11.88 4.23
C ILE A 11 13.33 -10.87 3.94
N GLY A 12 13.66 -9.58 3.77
CA GLY A 12 12.68 -8.57 3.39
C GLY A 12 11.98 -8.92 2.08
N ALA A 13 12.71 -9.34 1.05
CA ALA A 13 12.15 -9.78 -0.22
C ALA A 13 11.21 -10.99 -0.06
N ALA A 14 11.57 -11.94 0.81
CA ALA A 14 10.74 -13.10 1.09
C ALA A 14 9.38 -12.74 1.70
N THR A 15 9.27 -11.62 2.45
CA THR A 15 7.99 -11.18 3.02
C THR A 15 6.97 -10.71 1.97
N VAL A 16 7.44 -10.19 0.84
CA VAL A 16 6.58 -9.63 -0.23
C VAL A 16 6.37 -10.61 -1.38
N PHE A 17 7.24 -11.59 -1.54
CA PHE A 17 7.24 -12.53 -2.66
C PHE A 17 5.91 -13.27 -2.85
N PRO A 18 5.24 -13.84 -1.81
CA PRO A 18 3.94 -14.52 -1.99
C PRO A 18 2.88 -13.59 -2.61
N TRP A 19 2.84 -12.35 -2.18
CA TRP A 19 1.88 -11.36 -2.64
C TRP A 19 2.17 -10.88 -4.07
N ALA A 20 3.45 -10.72 -4.42
CA ALA A 20 3.85 -10.43 -5.80
C ALA A 20 3.39 -11.54 -6.76
N VAL A 21 3.51 -12.82 -6.36
CA VAL A 21 3.02 -13.96 -7.12
C VAL A 21 1.50 -13.95 -7.24
N VAL A 22 0.77 -13.62 -6.15
CA VAL A 22 -0.70 -13.50 -6.17
C VAL A 22 -1.15 -12.46 -7.18
N ILE A 23 -0.59 -11.24 -7.13
CA ILE A 23 -0.96 -10.17 -8.07
C ILE A 23 -0.63 -10.57 -9.51
N TRP A 24 0.58 -11.08 -9.74
CA TRP A 24 1.02 -11.48 -11.07
C TRP A 24 0.08 -12.53 -11.69
N LYS A 25 -0.28 -13.56 -10.91
CA LYS A 25 -1.19 -14.62 -11.39
C LYS A 25 -2.62 -14.14 -11.56
N ALA A 26 -3.11 -13.27 -10.65
CA ALA A 26 -4.47 -12.76 -10.72
C ALA A 26 -4.70 -11.85 -11.93
N TYR A 27 -3.73 -10.99 -12.23
CA TYR A 27 -3.87 -10.01 -13.30
C TYR A 27 -3.50 -10.55 -14.68
N LYS A 28 -2.47 -11.39 -14.81
CA LYS A 28 -1.89 -11.89 -16.06
C LYS A 28 -1.55 -10.75 -17.04
N PRO A 29 -0.33 -10.20 -17.03
CA PRO A 29 0.09 -9.09 -17.90
C PRO A 29 -0.28 -9.33 -19.36
N LYS A 30 -0.93 -8.36 -20.01
CA LYS A 30 -1.42 -8.47 -21.39
C LYS A 30 -0.61 -7.65 -22.40
N LYS A 31 0.14 -6.64 -21.93
CA LYS A 31 0.89 -5.70 -22.76
C LYS A 31 2.38 -6.01 -22.91
N GLY A 32 2.79 -7.22 -22.52
CA GLY A 32 4.15 -7.69 -22.72
C GLY A 32 5.20 -6.87 -21.95
N TRP A 33 6.29 -6.49 -22.61
CA TRP A 33 7.45 -5.86 -21.97
C TRP A 33 7.16 -4.49 -21.33
N GLN A 34 6.19 -3.72 -21.83
CA GLN A 34 5.81 -2.42 -21.27
C GLN A 34 5.23 -2.56 -19.85
N GLU A 35 4.44 -3.58 -19.59
CA GLU A 35 3.92 -3.85 -18.26
C GLU A 35 5.02 -4.35 -17.33
N VAL A 36 5.96 -5.15 -17.83
CA VAL A 36 7.12 -5.60 -17.04
C VAL A 36 7.98 -4.41 -16.62
N ILE A 37 8.28 -3.49 -17.53
CA ILE A 37 8.99 -2.25 -17.20
C ILE A 37 8.20 -1.43 -16.17
N GLY A 38 6.90 -1.29 -16.35
CA GLY A 38 6.04 -0.60 -15.40
C GLY A 38 6.08 -1.21 -14.00
N ILE A 39 6.14 -2.54 -13.91
CA ILE A 39 6.30 -3.28 -12.64
C ILE A 39 7.67 -2.98 -11.99
N LEU A 40 8.74 -2.97 -12.78
CA LEU A 40 10.07 -2.65 -12.26
C LEU A 40 10.13 -1.22 -11.72
N PHE A 41 9.56 -0.25 -12.44
CA PHE A 41 9.43 1.12 -11.93
C PHE A 41 8.54 1.19 -10.69
N ALA A 42 7.46 0.42 -10.63
CA ALA A 42 6.58 0.38 -9.46
C ALA A 42 7.32 -0.10 -8.20
N LEU A 43 8.13 -1.16 -8.32
CA LEU A 43 8.98 -1.64 -7.22
C LEU A 43 9.98 -0.56 -6.77
N VAL A 44 10.67 0.09 -7.73
CA VAL A 44 11.63 1.17 -7.43
C VAL A 44 10.92 2.36 -6.77
N PHE A 45 9.74 2.74 -7.24
CA PHE A 45 8.98 3.85 -6.66
C PHE A 45 8.43 3.53 -5.28
N GLY A 46 8.04 2.28 -5.02
CA GLY A 46 7.70 1.83 -3.67
C GLY A 46 8.90 1.94 -2.71
N TRP A 47 10.07 1.49 -3.16
CA TRP A 47 11.32 1.68 -2.42
C TRP A 47 11.62 3.17 -2.16
N LEU A 48 11.56 4.00 -3.19
CA LEU A 48 11.79 5.45 -3.06
C LEU A 48 10.79 6.11 -2.10
N ALA A 49 9.53 5.68 -2.10
CA ALA A 49 8.53 6.18 -1.15
C ALA A 49 8.98 5.92 0.30
N THR A 50 9.44 4.71 0.61
CA THR A 50 9.95 4.38 1.94
C THR A 50 11.20 5.19 2.29
N ASP A 51 12.17 5.29 1.38
CA ASP A 51 13.41 6.05 1.62
C ASP A 51 13.12 7.54 1.87
N LEU A 52 12.23 8.14 1.09
CA LEU A 52 11.80 9.53 1.29
C LEU A 52 11.12 9.73 2.64
N ILE A 53 10.24 8.82 3.04
CA ILE A 53 9.55 8.90 4.34
C ILE A 53 10.56 8.80 5.47
N LEU A 54 11.50 7.85 5.42
CA LEU A 54 12.52 7.68 6.45
C LEU A 54 13.41 8.93 6.60
N ARG A 55 13.71 9.64 5.50
CA ARG A 55 14.47 10.88 5.53
C ARG A 55 13.66 12.08 6.02
N LEU A 56 12.36 12.13 5.66
CA LEU A 56 11.49 13.23 6.04
C LEU A 56 10.95 13.09 7.47
N HIS A 57 10.84 11.86 7.98
CA HIS A 57 10.28 11.58 9.31
C HIS A 57 10.91 12.42 10.43
N PRO A 58 12.25 12.52 10.58
CA PRO A 58 12.85 13.35 11.62
C PRO A 58 12.66 14.86 11.39
N ILE A 59 12.32 15.29 10.18
CA ILE A 59 12.04 16.71 9.84
C ILE A 59 10.58 17.04 10.15
N LEU A 60 9.66 16.16 9.76
CA LEU A 60 8.22 16.36 9.96
C LEU A 60 7.81 16.14 11.42
N TRP A 61 8.50 15.23 12.10
CA TRP A 61 8.21 14.77 13.46
C TRP A 61 9.49 14.80 14.31
N PRO A 62 10.11 15.99 14.53
CA PRO A 62 11.44 16.13 15.15
C PRO A 62 11.48 15.62 16.59
N GLU A 63 10.36 15.61 17.26
CA GLU A 63 10.22 15.06 18.60
C GLU A 63 8.85 14.38 18.73
N THR A 64 8.78 13.12 18.40
CA THR A 64 7.80 12.25 19.04
C THR A 64 8.31 11.96 20.46
N ASP A 65 8.65 13.03 21.19
CA ASP A 65 8.97 12.91 22.59
C ASP A 65 7.65 12.66 23.36
N PHE A 66 7.27 11.39 23.39
CA PHE A 66 6.29 10.87 24.32
C PHE A 66 6.88 10.86 25.73
N SER A 67 7.59 11.95 26.06
CA SER A 67 8.11 12.18 27.39
C SER A 67 6.98 12.03 28.40
N PRO A 68 7.19 11.30 29.51
CA PRO A 68 6.21 11.16 30.58
C PRO A 68 5.73 12.50 31.16
N LYS A 69 6.42 13.59 30.85
CA LYS A 69 6.08 14.95 31.26
C LYS A 69 4.87 15.55 30.53
N LYS A 70 4.53 15.08 29.31
CA LYS A 70 3.29 15.46 28.64
C LYS A 70 2.25 14.38 28.90
N LYS A 71 1.21 14.69 29.67
CA LYS A 71 0.04 13.81 29.94
C LYS A 71 -0.83 13.60 28.67
N VAL A 72 -0.22 13.09 27.60
CA VAL A 72 -0.97 12.69 26.41
C VAL A 72 -1.42 11.25 26.60
N SER A 73 -2.70 10.97 26.40
CA SER A 73 -3.22 9.61 26.58
C SER A 73 -2.58 8.64 25.56
N LEU A 74 -2.39 7.38 25.94
CA LEU A 74 -1.90 6.33 25.04
C LEU A 74 -2.74 6.26 23.76
N LEU A 75 -4.05 6.41 23.88
CA LEU A 75 -4.99 6.44 22.76
C LEU A 75 -4.67 7.56 21.75
N THR A 76 -4.42 8.77 22.24
CA THR A 76 -4.07 9.92 21.39
C THR A 76 -2.74 9.69 20.69
N GLN A 77 -1.75 9.12 21.40
CA GLN A 77 -0.45 8.80 20.82
C GLN A 77 -0.59 7.75 19.71
N THR A 78 -1.30 6.66 19.97
CA THR A 78 -1.56 5.61 18.98
C THR A 78 -2.32 6.16 17.77
N ALA A 79 -3.34 6.98 17.98
CA ALA A 79 -4.09 7.60 16.88
C ALA A 79 -3.19 8.52 16.03
N HIS A 80 -2.33 9.33 16.66
CA HIS A 80 -1.39 10.18 15.93
C HIS A 80 -0.38 9.36 15.11
N LEU A 81 0.21 8.32 15.70
CA LEU A 81 1.13 7.43 14.99
C LEU A 81 0.45 6.75 13.80
N ALA A 82 -0.73 6.16 14.03
CA ALA A 82 -1.44 5.37 13.03
C ALA A 82 -2.00 6.21 11.88
N PHE A 83 -2.71 7.30 12.18
CA PHE A 83 -3.42 8.06 11.15
C PHE A 83 -2.56 9.16 10.52
N ILE A 84 -1.71 9.85 11.30
CA ILE A 84 -0.96 10.99 10.80
C ILE A 84 0.42 10.55 10.29
N GLN A 85 1.21 9.89 11.14
CA GLN A 85 2.58 9.54 10.76
C GLN A 85 2.62 8.38 9.74
N ALA A 86 1.82 7.33 9.93
CA ALA A 86 1.73 6.23 8.97
C ALA A 86 0.69 6.54 7.89
N GLY A 87 -0.59 6.55 8.23
CA GLY A 87 -1.69 6.62 7.26
C GLY A 87 -1.56 7.76 6.25
N ILE A 88 -1.50 9.02 6.69
CA ILE A 88 -1.42 10.16 5.78
C ILE A 88 -0.08 10.19 5.06
N THR A 89 1.03 10.07 5.79
CA THR A 89 2.36 10.25 5.21
C THR A 89 2.65 9.16 4.19
N GLU A 90 2.49 7.90 4.57
CA GLU A 90 2.83 6.79 3.70
C GLU A 90 1.91 6.69 2.48
N GLU A 91 0.59 6.84 2.68
CA GLU A 91 -0.34 6.76 1.56
C GLU A 91 -0.18 7.94 0.60
N THR A 92 0.21 9.12 1.07
CA THR A 92 0.51 10.25 0.19
C THR A 92 1.65 9.92 -0.76
N PHE A 93 2.78 9.39 -0.27
CA PHE A 93 3.90 9.04 -1.15
C PHE A 93 3.61 7.84 -2.06
N LYS A 94 2.99 6.78 -1.53
CA LYS A 94 2.63 5.62 -2.35
C LYS A 94 1.67 6.00 -3.47
N ILE A 95 0.60 6.71 -3.14
CA ILE A 95 -0.42 7.15 -4.11
C ILE A 95 0.15 8.14 -5.12
N PHE A 96 1.03 9.06 -4.69
CA PHE A 96 1.73 9.93 -5.63
C PHE A 96 2.48 9.13 -6.70
N PHE A 97 3.26 8.12 -6.34
CA PHE A 97 3.98 7.30 -7.29
C PHE A 97 3.07 6.41 -8.14
N ILE A 98 1.99 5.88 -7.57
CA ILE A 98 0.97 5.16 -8.34
C ILE A 98 0.36 6.08 -9.39
N MET A 99 0.01 7.30 -9.04
CA MET A 99 -0.55 8.29 -9.97
C MET A 99 0.44 8.64 -11.08
N VAL A 100 1.71 8.90 -10.76
CA VAL A 100 2.76 9.17 -11.75
C VAL A 100 2.85 8.02 -12.76
N LEU A 101 2.99 6.78 -12.30
CA LEU A 101 3.05 5.61 -13.17
C LEU A 101 1.77 5.42 -13.99
N SER A 102 0.63 5.62 -13.35
CA SER A 102 -0.67 5.48 -14.01
C SER A 102 -0.86 6.50 -15.14
N PHE A 103 -0.42 7.75 -14.94
CA PHE A 103 -0.48 8.77 -15.99
C PHE A 103 0.55 8.57 -17.12
N VAL A 104 1.76 8.12 -16.76
CA VAL A 104 2.84 7.97 -17.75
C VAL A 104 2.68 6.70 -18.58
N LEU A 105 2.33 5.56 -17.94
CA LEU A 105 2.31 4.25 -18.59
C LEU A 105 0.91 3.65 -18.72
N GLY A 106 -0.04 4.08 -17.91
CA GLY A 106 -1.37 3.50 -17.81
C GLY A 106 -2.50 4.36 -18.37
N TYR A 107 -2.27 5.62 -18.73
CA TYR A 107 -3.33 6.53 -19.19
C TYR A 107 -3.33 6.64 -20.72
N ASP A 108 -4.47 6.32 -21.33
CA ASP A 108 -4.69 6.55 -22.74
C ASP A 108 -5.25 7.97 -22.97
N ARG A 109 -4.45 8.82 -23.63
CA ARG A 109 -4.82 10.21 -23.91
C ARG A 109 -5.96 10.35 -24.90
N LYS A 110 -6.18 9.36 -25.77
CA LYS A 110 -7.26 9.37 -26.79
C LYS A 110 -8.61 9.07 -26.14
N THR A 111 -8.67 8.00 -25.37
CA THR A 111 -9.91 7.60 -24.66
C THR A 111 -10.10 8.33 -23.35
N LYS A 112 -9.07 9.00 -22.83
CA LYS A 112 -9.02 9.63 -21.49
C LYS A 112 -9.34 8.64 -20.37
N GLU A 113 -8.85 7.41 -20.48
CA GLU A 113 -9.08 6.31 -19.56
C GLU A 113 -7.77 5.74 -19.01
N PHE A 114 -7.81 5.30 -17.77
CA PHE A 114 -6.76 4.48 -17.20
C PHE A 114 -6.86 3.02 -17.68
N SER A 115 -5.73 2.44 -18.04
CA SER A 115 -5.67 1.03 -18.41
C SER A 115 -5.74 0.14 -17.15
N PRO A 116 -6.20 -1.12 -17.27
CA PRO A 116 -6.18 -2.07 -16.16
C PRO A 116 -4.80 -2.30 -15.53
N SER A 117 -3.69 -1.98 -16.24
CA SER A 117 -2.31 -2.08 -15.72
C SER A 117 -2.06 -1.25 -14.47
N VAL A 118 -2.89 -0.23 -14.18
CA VAL A 118 -2.79 0.56 -12.95
C VAL A 118 -2.92 -0.30 -11.68
N VAL A 119 -3.65 -1.43 -11.77
CA VAL A 119 -3.76 -2.40 -10.66
C VAL A 119 -2.42 -3.07 -10.38
N LEU A 120 -1.67 -3.44 -11.44
CA LEU A 120 -0.30 -3.94 -11.28
C LEU A 120 0.61 -2.87 -10.66
N PHE A 121 0.54 -1.64 -11.16
CA PHE A 121 1.38 -0.55 -10.64
C PHE A 121 1.12 -0.31 -9.16
N GLY A 122 -0.15 -0.22 -8.73
CA GLY A 122 -0.49 -0.08 -7.33
C GLY A 122 0.00 -1.24 -6.48
N GLY A 123 -0.25 -2.47 -6.92
CA GLY A 123 0.22 -3.66 -6.22
C GLY A 123 1.74 -3.73 -6.07
N PHE A 124 2.50 -3.42 -7.14
CA PHE A 124 3.96 -3.49 -7.09
C PHE A 124 4.61 -2.28 -6.41
N VAL A 125 3.98 -1.08 -6.39
CA VAL A 125 4.40 0.01 -5.49
C VAL A 125 4.26 -0.41 -4.03
N ALA A 126 3.15 -1.07 -3.66
CA ALA A 126 2.99 -1.62 -2.32
C ALA A 126 4.07 -2.64 -1.97
N MET A 127 4.44 -3.53 -2.91
CA MET A 127 5.48 -4.53 -2.68
C MET A 127 6.86 -3.90 -2.51
N GLY A 128 7.21 -2.91 -3.35
CA GLY A 128 8.47 -2.17 -3.21
C GLY A 128 8.57 -1.42 -1.89
N PHE A 129 7.47 -0.82 -1.45
CA PHE A 129 7.37 -0.15 -0.16
C PHE A 129 7.57 -1.14 0.99
N SER A 130 6.72 -2.18 1.05
CA SER A 130 6.76 -3.18 2.11
C SER A 130 8.09 -3.94 2.17
N PHE A 131 8.74 -4.15 1.04
CA PHE A 131 10.07 -4.77 0.99
C PHE A 131 11.07 -4.04 1.87
N ILE A 132 11.23 -2.74 1.66
CA ILE A 132 12.21 -1.94 2.41
C ILE A 132 11.76 -1.75 3.86
N GLU A 133 10.50 -1.44 4.07
CA GLU A 133 9.96 -1.28 5.42
C GLU A 133 10.16 -2.55 6.25
N ASN A 134 9.78 -3.72 5.72
CA ASN A 134 9.95 -4.99 6.42
C ASN A 134 11.42 -5.32 6.68
N THR A 135 12.32 -5.02 5.72
CA THR A 135 13.76 -5.18 5.91
C THR A 135 14.24 -4.38 7.13
N HIS A 136 13.83 -3.11 7.24
CA HIS A 136 14.21 -2.25 8.38
C HIS A 136 13.67 -2.78 9.71
N TYR A 137 12.43 -3.24 9.77
CA TYR A 137 11.85 -3.78 11.00
C TYR A 137 12.55 -5.07 11.42
N ILE A 138 12.75 -6.02 10.49
CA ILE A 138 13.38 -7.31 10.77
C ILE A 138 14.86 -7.13 11.16
N PHE A 139 15.58 -6.21 10.52
CA PHE A 139 16.95 -5.88 10.87
C PHE A 139 17.13 -5.38 12.30
N ARG A 140 16.18 -4.57 12.79
CA ARG A 140 16.22 -3.97 14.14
C ARG A 140 15.79 -4.94 15.25
N GLU A 141 15.18 -6.07 14.90
CA GLU A 141 14.63 -7.01 15.87
C GLU A 141 15.72 -7.97 16.39
N THR A 142 15.50 -8.50 17.58
CA THR A 142 16.36 -9.52 18.19
C THR A 142 16.23 -10.86 17.45
N GLU A 143 17.30 -11.67 17.41
CA GLU A 143 17.31 -12.94 16.66
C GLU A 143 16.16 -13.87 17.07
N GLU A 144 15.84 -13.91 18.37
CA GLU A 144 14.77 -14.76 18.92
C GLU A 144 13.38 -14.39 18.39
N LYS A 145 13.15 -13.13 18.06
CA LYS A 145 11.84 -12.62 17.60
C LYS A 145 11.74 -12.46 16.09
N LYS A 146 12.84 -12.53 15.36
CA LYS A 146 12.87 -12.31 13.90
C LYS A 146 11.91 -13.20 13.14
N LEU A 147 11.80 -14.49 13.49
CA LEU A 147 10.88 -15.40 12.80
C LEU A 147 9.42 -14.98 12.99
N ASN A 148 9.03 -14.65 14.22
CA ASN A 148 7.65 -14.21 14.49
C ASN A 148 7.35 -12.89 13.77
N LEU A 149 8.30 -11.96 13.78
CA LEU A 149 8.16 -10.69 13.07
C LEU A 149 8.10 -10.93 11.55
N PHE A 150 8.93 -11.80 10.98
CA PHE A 150 8.89 -12.18 9.57
C PHE A 150 7.49 -12.69 9.17
N ILE A 151 6.91 -13.60 9.95
CA ILE A 151 5.57 -14.13 9.71
C ILE A 151 4.52 -13.01 9.79
N ALA A 152 4.57 -12.19 10.83
CA ALA A 152 3.65 -11.06 11.01
C ALA A 152 3.76 -10.05 9.85
N ARG A 153 4.99 -9.68 9.45
CA ARG A 153 5.23 -8.75 8.35
C ARG A 153 4.79 -9.33 6.99
N THR A 154 4.95 -10.64 6.79
CA THR A 154 4.48 -11.32 5.57
C THR A 154 2.95 -11.32 5.49
N ILE A 155 2.27 -11.76 6.55
CA ILE A 155 0.82 -12.00 6.53
C ILE A 155 0.04 -10.68 6.70
N HIS A 156 0.47 -9.80 7.59
CA HIS A 156 -0.28 -8.58 7.93
C HIS A 156 0.24 -7.37 7.19
N SER A 157 1.50 -6.97 7.38
CA SER A 157 2.02 -5.72 6.83
C SER A 157 2.05 -5.70 5.30
N SER A 158 2.69 -6.67 4.65
CA SER A 158 2.73 -6.73 3.19
C SER A 158 1.33 -6.86 2.58
N ASN A 159 0.43 -7.59 3.23
CA ASN A 159 -0.94 -7.77 2.78
C ASN A 159 -1.75 -6.47 2.85
N ILE A 160 -1.67 -5.72 3.96
CA ILE A 160 -2.45 -4.48 4.09
C ILE A 160 -1.99 -3.41 3.10
N HIS A 161 -0.69 -3.19 2.95
CA HIS A 161 -0.18 -2.25 1.94
C HIS A 161 -0.64 -2.63 0.53
N LEU A 162 -0.60 -3.93 0.20
CA LEU A 162 -1.14 -4.42 -1.05
C LEU A 162 -2.62 -4.09 -1.22
N LEU A 163 -3.44 -4.45 -0.25
CA LEU A 163 -4.89 -4.26 -0.30
C LEU A 163 -5.28 -2.80 -0.46
N ILE A 164 -4.67 -1.90 0.32
CA ILE A 164 -4.91 -0.46 0.24
C ILE A 164 -4.61 0.06 -1.16
N ASN A 165 -3.45 -0.28 -1.71
CA ASN A 165 -3.03 0.20 -3.01
C ASN A 165 -3.86 -0.41 -4.15
N LEU A 166 -4.30 -1.67 -4.01
CA LEU A 166 -5.27 -2.27 -4.93
C LEU A 166 -6.62 -1.56 -4.88
N CYS A 167 -7.15 -1.25 -3.68
CA CYS A 167 -8.36 -0.46 -3.53
C CYS A 167 -8.22 0.89 -4.25
N PHE A 168 -7.15 1.65 -3.99
CA PHE A 168 -6.91 2.92 -4.67
C PHE A 168 -6.86 2.75 -6.20
N SER A 169 -6.16 1.74 -6.70
CA SER A 169 -6.08 1.45 -8.13
C SER A 169 -7.45 1.12 -8.74
N MET A 170 -8.33 0.46 -7.97
CA MET A 170 -9.71 0.23 -8.39
C MET A 170 -10.51 1.55 -8.50
N PHE A 171 -10.29 2.52 -7.61
CA PHE A 171 -10.90 3.85 -7.73
C PHE A 171 -10.41 4.59 -8.98
N LEU A 172 -9.12 4.46 -9.36
CA LEU A 172 -8.64 4.98 -10.65
C LEU A 172 -9.39 4.36 -11.82
N LEU A 173 -9.60 3.03 -11.84
CA LEU A 173 -10.36 2.37 -12.89
C LEU A 173 -11.84 2.77 -12.89
N LYS A 174 -12.47 2.87 -11.73
CA LYS A 174 -13.85 3.32 -11.61
C LYS A 174 -14.06 4.76 -12.09
N SER A 175 -13.03 5.60 -12.04
CA SER A 175 -13.10 6.94 -12.61
C SER A 175 -13.37 6.93 -14.11
N ASN A 176 -12.97 5.87 -14.85
CA ASN A 176 -13.26 5.70 -16.27
C ASN A 176 -14.77 5.57 -16.57
N LEU A 177 -15.56 5.11 -15.60
CA LEU A 177 -17.02 4.92 -15.74
C LEU A 177 -17.80 6.24 -15.60
N LYS A 178 -17.12 7.33 -15.25
CA LYS A 178 -17.74 8.66 -15.11
C LYS A 178 -17.50 9.52 -16.33
N GLN A 179 -18.52 10.26 -16.74
CA GLN A 179 -18.43 11.21 -17.85
C GLN A 179 -17.86 12.55 -17.39
N ASP A 180 -18.34 13.03 -16.26
CA ASP A 180 -17.96 14.32 -15.70
C ASP A 180 -16.59 14.30 -15.02
N LEU A 181 -15.77 15.33 -15.29
CA LEU A 181 -14.43 15.46 -14.74
C LEU A 181 -14.43 15.66 -13.23
N SER A 182 -15.43 16.37 -12.69
CA SER A 182 -15.56 16.58 -11.25
C SER A 182 -15.86 15.28 -10.54
N ALA A 183 -16.75 14.45 -11.11
CA ALA A 183 -17.04 13.12 -10.58
C ALA A 183 -15.81 12.18 -10.65
N LYS A 184 -15.00 12.25 -11.74
CA LYS A 184 -13.73 11.52 -11.82
C LYS A 184 -12.77 11.90 -10.69
N ARG A 185 -12.58 13.20 -10.47
CA ARG A 185 -11.71 13.72 -9.40
C ARG A 185 -12.20 13.31 -8.02
N LEU A 186 -13.52 13.44 -7.78
CA LEU A 186 -14.11 13.08 -6.49
C LEU A 186 -13.88 11.60 -6.14
N ILE A 187 -14.02 10.70 -7.11
CA ILE A 187 -13.76 9.27 -6.91
C ILE A 187 -12.29 9.01 -6.54
N VAL A 188 -11.35 9.69 -7.20
CA VAL A 188 -9.92 9.53 -6.88
C VAL A 188 -9.59 10.07 -5.50
N ILE A 189 -10.14 11.25 -5.14
CA ILE A 189 -9.98 11.83 -3.79
C ILE A 189 -10.58 10.89 -2.73
N PHE A 190 -11.77 10.33 -2.99
CA PHE A 190 -12.37 9.37 -2.08
C PHE A 190 -11.51 8.12 -1.91
N GLY A 191 -10.93 7.61 -3.01
CA GLY A 191 -9.97 6.50 -2.96
C GLY A 191 -8.75 6.81 -2.09
N PHE A 192 -8.21 8.04 -2.17
CA PHE A 192 -7.11 8.48 -1.32
C PHE A 192 -7.51 8.54 0.16
N VAL A 193 -8.62 9.20 0.48
CA VAL A 193 -9.11 9.30 1.85
C VAL A 193 -9.36 7.91 2.44
N LEU A 194 -9.95 7.01 1.66
CA LEU A 194 -10.19 5.65 2.09
C LEU A 194 -8.89 4.88 2.35
N ALA A 195 -7.87 5.06 1.50
CA ALA A 195 -6.56 4.45 1.70
C ALA A 195 -5.93 4.88 3.04
N VAL A 196 -5.95 6.19 3.34
CA VAL A 196 -5.48 6.74 4.62
C VAL A 196 -6.27 6.16 5.80
N LEU A 197 -7.59 6.07 5.68
CA LEU A 197 -8.43 5.52 6.75
C LEU A 197 -8.19 4.03 6.96
N GLN A 198 -8.08 3.23 5.89
CA GLN A 198 -7.80 1.79 5.99
C GLN A 198 -6.45 1.55 6.68
N HIS A 199 -5.41 2.28 6.28
CA HIS A 199 -4.09 2.20 6.90
C HIS A 199 -4.14 2.58 8.37
N GLY A 200 -4.63 3.77 8.66
CA GLY A 200 -4.70 4.29 10.04
C GLY A 200 -5.51 3.40 10.98
N VAL A 201 -6.63 2.84 10.53
CA VAL A 201 -7.43 1.92 11.35
C VAL A 201 -6.67 0.64 11.65
N VAL A 202 -6.01 0.04 10.66
CA VAL A 202 -5.24 -1.19 10.87
C VAL A 202 -4.08 -0.97 11.82
N ASP A 203 -3.31 0.09 11.62
CA ASP A 203 -2.19 0.42 12.53
C ASP A 203 -2.68 0.76 13.94
N PHE A 204 -3.78 1.50 14.05
CA PHE A 204 -4.39 1.79 15.34
C PHE A 204 -4.79 0.53 16.12
N LEU A 205 -5.22 -0.52 15.42
CA LEU A 205 -5.56 -1.81 16.01
C LEU A 205 -4.33 -2.66 16.35
N LEU A 206 -3.26 -2.55 15.55
CA LEU A 206 -2.07 -3.40 15.69
C LEU A 206 -1.00 -2.82 16.62
N ILE A 207 -0.80 -1.49 16.64
CA ILE A 207 0.23 -0.82 17.46
C ILE A 207 0.15 -1.20 18.94
N PRO A 208 -1.03 -1.27 19.59
CA PRO A 208 -1.12 -1.66 20.99
C PRO A 208 -0.74 -3.12 21.27
N GLY A 209 -0.59 -3.97 20.25
CA GLY A 209 -0.25 -5.39 20.40
C GLY A 209 -1.34 -6.26 21.02
N ALA A 210 -2.58 -5.76 21.09
CA ALA A 210 -3.69 -6.50 21.67
C ALA A 210 -4.22 -7.59 20.71
N THR A 211 -4.45 -8.79 21.22
CA THR A 211 -4.97 -9.94 20.43
C THR A 211 -6.29 -9.61 19.73
N ILE A 212 -7.17 -8.85 20.37
CA ILE A 212 -8.42 -8.42 19.76
C ILE A 212 -8.21 -7.54 18.52
N GLY A 213 -7.22 -6.64 18.54
CA GLY A 213 -6.83 -5.80 17.39
C GLY A 213 -6.34 -6.65 16.23
N LEU A 214 -5.58 -7.70 16.49
CA LEU A 214 -5.12 -8.65 15.48
C LEU A 214 -6.29 -9.38 14.80
N TRP A 215 -7.28 -9.84 15.55
CA TRP A 215 -8.44 -10.52 14.99
C TRP A 215 -9.33 -9.58 14.16
N ILE A 216 -9.55 -8.35 14.66
CA ILE A 216 -10.34 -7.35 13.92
C ILE A 216 -9.62 -6.96 12.61
N SER A 217 -8.32 -6.70 12.64
CA SER A 217 -7.56 -6.37 11.43
C SER A 217 -7.55 -7.52 10.43
N THR A 218 -7.44 -8.76 10.89
CA THR A 218 -7.52 -9.95 10.02
C THR A 218 -8.91 -10.05 9.36
N ALA A 219 -10.00 -9.84 10.10
CA ALA A 219 -11.34 -9.81 9.54
C ALA A 219 -11.52 -8.68 8.51
N MET A 220 -10.94 -7.50 8.77
CA MET A 220 -10.90 -6.39 7.80
C MET A 220 -10.17 -6.79 6.51
N PHE A 221 -9.04 -7.49 6.59
CA PHE A 221 -8.31 -7.96 5.40
C PHE A 221 -9.18 -8.86 4.54
N VAL A 222 -9.89 -9.82 5.15
CA VAL A 222 -10.82 -10.68 4.42
C VAL A 222 -11.91 -9.86 3.73
N GLY A 223 -12.51 -8.90 4.43
CA GLY A 223 -13.51 -8.00 3.86
C GLY A 223 -12.99 -7.17 2.69
N ILE A 224 -11.79 -6.60 2.83
CA ILE A 224 -11.17 -5.81 1.77
C ILE A 224 -10.81 -6.69 0.56
N TRP A 225 -10.31 -7.91 0.76
CA TRP A 225 -10.07 -8.87 -0.33
C TRP A 225 -11.35 -9.20 -1.09
N VAL A 226 -12.44 -9.51 -0.39
CA VAL A 226 -13.75 -9.76 -1.01
C VAL A 226 -14.18 -8.55 -1.84
N TRP A 227 -14.03 -7.35 -1.29
CA TRP A 227 -14.37 -6.12 -1.98
C TRP A 227 -13.52 -5.91 -3.25
N VAL A 228 -12.19 -5.97 -3.16
CA VAL A 228 -11.28 -5.80 -4.32
C VAL A 228 -11.60 -6.79 -5.44
N VAL A 229 -11.80 -8.08 -5.10
CA VAL A 229 -12.11 -9.10 -6.09
C VAL A 229 -13.49 -8.88 -6.73
N THR A 230 -14.47 -8.46 -5.93
CA THR A 230 -15.83 -8.16 -6.43
C THR A 230 -15.82 -6.94 -7.34
N ASP A 231 -15.16 -5.87 -6.92
CA ASP A 231 -15.02 -4.64 -7.71
C ASP A 231 -14.30 -4.88 -9.05
N TRP A 232 -13.25 -5.70 -9.03
CA TRP A 232 -12.56 -6.09 -10.26
C TRP A 232 -13.50 -6.82 -11.22
N ARG A 233 -14.30 -7.77 -10.72
CA ARG A 233 -15.27 -8.52 -11.54
C ARG A 233 -16.33 -7.59 -12.12
N ILE A 234 -16.90 -6.70 -11.31
CA ILE A 234 -17.90 -5.72 -11.74
C ILE A 234 -17.31 -4.82 -12.83
N TYR A 235 -16.13 -4.25 -12.61
CA TYR A 235 -15.45 -3.39 -13.60
C TYR A 235 -15.25 -4.11 -14.94
N VAL A 236 -14.82 -5.37 -14.95
CA VAL A 236 -14.63 -6.15 -16.18
C VAL A 236 -15.94 -6.39 -16.91
N ILE A 237 -17.05 -6.64 -16.19
CA ILE A 237 -18.38 -6.86 -16.77
C ILE A 237 -18.90 -5.56 -17.39
N GLU A 238 -18.87 -4.45 -16.64
CA GLU A 238 -19.35 -3.14 -17.11
C GLU A 238 -18.56 -2.64 -18.33
N LYS A 239 -17.22 -2.83 -18.31
CA LYS A 239 -16.39 -2.45 -19.45
C LYS A 239 -16.65 -3.29 -20.70
N LYS A 240 -17.10 -4.53 -20.58
CA LYS A 240 -17.54 -5.34 -21.71
C LYS A 240 -18.88 -4.84 -22.26
N ALA A 241 -19.86 -4.58 -21.38
CA ALA A 241 -21.19 -4.10 -21.77
C ALA A 241 -21.14 -2.74 -22.49
N ASN A 242 -20.26 -1.84 -22.10
CA ASN A 242 -20.10 -0.52 -22.72
C ASN A 242 -19.34 -0.54 -24.07
N ARG A 243 -18.88 -1.72 -24.55
CA ARG A 243 -18.18 -1.88 -25.84
C ARG A 243 -19.04 -2.56 -26.89
N THR A 244 -20.18 -3.13 -26.50
CA THR A 244 -21.22 -3.69 -27.39
C THR A 244 -22.26 -2.65 -27.69
#